data_e37e53296f93dee14fe438b5435d9240
#
_entry.id   e37e53296f93dee14fe438b5435d9240
#
_cell.length_a   1.000
_cell.length_b   1.000
_cell.length_c   1.000
_cell.angle_alpha   90.00
_cell.angle_beta   90.00
_cell.angle_gamma   90.00
#
_symmetry.space_group_name_H-M   'P 1'
#
loop_
_entity.id
_entity.type
_entity.pdbx_description
1 polymer ?
#
loop_
_entity_poly.entity_id
_entity_poly.type
_entity_poly.pdbx_seq_one_letter_code
_entity_poly.pdbx_strand_id
1 'polypeptide(L)'
;MLALLAVVPRGARAQLELRDDRGVTVTLARAPTRIVSLLPSLTESVCALGACARIVATDRFSNWPESVRALPKVGGMEDAQIERIVALRPDVVLVSATARAIARLEGLGLAVVALESRDRADVHRTLALLGRMLGVPDAAARVEADVERETAAAAARVPAALRGKRVYFEIDASMYAAGPGSFLGETLARLGLANAIPAALGPFPKLNPEFVVRAQPDIIMATQQGLVDMRKRPGWAALRALATDQTCGFPGPRYELLVRPGPRMGEAASLLADCLAAIAKAH
;
A
#
# COMPACT_ATOMS: atom_id res chain seq x y z
N MET A 1 25.71 -39.64 -49.19
CA MET A 1 25.34 -38.29 -48.67
C MET A 1 24.75 -38.46 -47.29
N LEU A 2 25.53 -38.22 -46.22
CA LEU A 2 25.04 -38.24 -44.84
C LEU A 2 24.56 -36.84 -44.50
N ALA A 3 23.25 -36.67 -44.21
CA ALA A 3 22.72 -35.41 -43.73
C ALA A 3 23.01 -35.26 -42.23
N LEU A 4 23.89 -34.32 -41.85
CA LEU A 4 24.12 -33.91 -40.46
C LEU A 4 22.90 -33.10 -40.00
N LEU A 5 22.07 -33.68 -39.15
CA LEU A 5 21.04 -32.94 -38.42
C LEU A 5 21.74 -32.06 -37.36
N ALA A 6 21.78 -30.77 -37.59
CA ALA A 6 22.23 -29.78 -36.61
C ALA A 6 21.19 -29.70 -35.48
N VAL A 7 21.53 -30.22 -34.32
CA VAL A 7 20.75 -30.01 -33.07
C VAL A 7 21.01 -28.58 -32.61
N VAL A 8 20.04 -27.69 -32.84
CA VAL A 8 20.06 -26.32 -32.30
C VAL A 8 19.82 -26.46 -30.80
N PRO A 9 20.74 -26.01 -29.92
CA PRO A 9 20.51 -26.04 -28.49
C PRO A 9 19.33 -25.09 -28.18
N ARG A 10 18.25 -25.63 -27.62
CA ARG A 10 17.20 -24.79 -26.99
C ARG A 10 17.89 -24.04 -25.87
N GLY A 11 18.10 -22.73 -26.05
CA GLY A 11 18.64 -21.86 -25.03
C GLY A 11 17.91 -22.08 -23.72
N ALA A 12 18.64 -22.48 -22.68
CA ALA A 12 18.12 -22.54 -21.33
C ALA A 12 17.55 -21.17 -20.98
N ARG A 13 16.23 -21.04 -20.92
CA ARG A 13 15.59 -19.81 -20.42
C ARG A 13 16.04 -19.68 -18.97
N ALA A 14 16.75 -18.60 -18.67
CA ALA A 14 17.16 -18.30 -17.31
C ALA A 14 15.93 -18.30 -16.40
N GLN A 15 15.93 -19.16 -15.39
CA GLN A 15 14.91 -19.16 -14.35
C GLN A 15 15.00 -17.83 -13.62
N LEU A 16 13.85 -17.26 -13.25
CA LEU A 16 13.75 -16.04 -12.49
C LEU A 16 13.69 -16.39 -11.00
N GLU A 17 14.73 -16.05 -10.27
CA GLU A 17 14.78 -16.21 -8.82
C GLU A 17 14.48 -14.89 -8.13
N LEU A 18 13.52 -14.93 -7.20
CA LEU A 18 13.05 -13.78 -6.44
C LEU A 18 13.11 -14.13 -4.95
N ARG A 19 13.76 -13.28 -4.17
CA ARG A 19 13.70 -13.40 -2.71
C ARG A 19 12.58 -12.50 -2.19
N ASP A 20 11.58 -13.09 -1.57
CA ASP A 20 10.46 -12.38 -0.99
C ASP A 20 10.76 -11.83 0.43
N ASP A 21 9.81 -11.11 1.03
CA ASP A 21 10.02 -10.45 2.31
C ASP A 21 10.04 -11.40 3.52
N ARG A 22 9.73 -12.69 3.31
CA ARG A 22 9.98 -13.75 4.30
C ARG A 22 11.41 -14.30 4.20
N GLY A 23 12.19 -13.85 3.21
CA GLY A 23 13.50 -14.39 2.90
C GLY A 23 13.47 -15.70 2.10
N VAL A 24 12.29 -16.12 1.60
CA VAL A 24 12.11 -17.31 0.77
C VAL A 24 12.48 -17.00 -0.67
N THR A 25 13.26 -17.88 -1.31
CA THR A 25 13.54 -17.78 -2.75
C THR A 25 12.43 -18.48 -3.53
N VAL A 26 11.72 -17.71 -4.34
CA VAL A 26 10.68 -18.20 -5.24
C VAL A 26 11.25 -18.26 -6.65
N THR A 27 11.16 -19.43 -7.28
CA THR A 27 11.67 -19.66 -8.64
C THR A 27 10.51 -19.71 -9.63
N LEU A 28 10.54 -18.86 -10.64
CA LEU A 28 9.60 -18.87 -11.76
C LEU A 28 10.32 -19.25 -13.05
N ALA A 29 9.72 -20.10 -13.86
CA ALA A 29 10.30 -20.52 -15.13
C ALA A 29 10.41 -19.37 -16.17
N ARG A 30 9.59 -18.32 -15.98
CA ARG A 30 9.52 -17.11 -16.83
C ARG A 30 8.77 -16.02 -16.10
N ALA A 31 8.76 -14.82 -16.67
CA ALA A 31 7.87 -13.76 -16.20
C ALA A 31 6.39 -14.24 -16.21
N PRO A 32 5.64 -14.09 -15.12
CA PRO A 32 4.30 -14.63 -14.98
C PRO A 32 3.33 -13.93 -15.93
N THR A 33 2.41 -14.71 -16.49
CA THR A 33 1.33 -14.25 -17.38
C THR A 33 -0.04 -14.37 -16.71
N ARG A 34 -0.14 -15.15 -15.63
CA ARG A 34 -1.34 -15.37 -14.85
C ARG A 34 -1.05 -15.11 -13.38
N ILE A 35 -1.50 -13.97 -12.90
CA ILE A 35 -1.23 -13.48 -11.54
C ILE A 35 -2.53 -13.45 -10.76
N VAL A 36 -2.53 -14.01 -9.57
CA VAL A 36 -3.55 -13.74 -8.56
C VAL A 36 -2.96 -12.78 -7.54
N SER A 37 -3.65 -11.66 -7.27
CA SER A 37 -3.20 -10.65 -6.30
C SER A 37 -4.19 -10.56 -5.14
N LEU A 38 -3.72 -10.83 -3.93
CA LEU A 38 -4.55 -10.86 -2.71
C LEU A 38 -4.37 -9.63 -1.82
N LEU A 39 -3.88 -8.52 -2.40
CA LEU A 39 -3.73 -7.25 -1.68
C LEU A 39 -3.91 -6.07 -2.65
N PRO A 40 -4.73 -5.04 -2.33
CA PRO A 40 -4.98 -3.91 -3.22
C PRO A 40 -3.72 -3.18 -3.68
N SER A 41 -2.77 -2.93 -2.77
CA SER A 41 -1.50 -2.25 -3.10
C SER A 41 -0.65 -3.03 -4.12
N LEU A 42 -0.64 -4.38 -4.05
CA LEU A 42 0.06 -5.23 -5.00
C LEU A 42 -0.67 -5.25 -6.36
N THR A 43 -2.00 -5.28 -6.36
CA THR A 43 -2.83 -5.16 -7.57
C THR A 43 -2.53 -3.84 -8.28
N GLU A 44 -2.55 -2.73 -7.56
CA GLU A 44 -2.24 -1.40 -8.08
C GLU A 44 -0.80 -1.32 -8.61
N SER A 45 0.16 -1.94 -7.91
CA SER A 45 1.57 -1.98 -8.34
C SER A 45 1.77 -2.76 -9.64
N VAL A 46 1.17 -3.95 -9.77
CA VAL A 46 1.23 -4.73 -11.02
C VAL A 46 0.63 -3.95 -12.19
N CYS A 47 -0.48 -3.25 -11.94
CA CYS A 47 -1.14 -2.42 -12.97
C CYS A 47 -0.30 -1.20 -13.37
N ALA A 48 0.28 -0.49 -12.41
CA ALA A 48 1.14 0.66 -12.66
C ALA A 48 2.41 0.28 -13.45
N LEU A 49 2.89 -0.96 -13.27
CA LEU A 49 4.00 -1.52 -14.04
C LEU A 49 3.61 -2.00 -15.46
N GLY A 50 2.37 -1.73 -15.90
CA GLY A 50 1.88 -2.08 -17.25
C GLY A 50 1.45 -3.54 -17.42
N ALA A 51 1.34 -4.31 -16.32
CA ALA A 51 1.03 -5.73 -16.38
C ALA A 51 -0.40 -6.08 -15.89
N CYS A 52 -1.30 -5.10 -15.86
CA CYS A 52 -2.68 -5.26 -15.36
C CYS A 52 -3.44 -6.41 -16.05
N ALA A 53 -3.26 -6.58 -17.36
CA ALA A 53 -3.87 -7.65 -18.15
C ALA A 53 -3.40 -9.07 -17.75
N ARG A 54 -2.33 -9.19 -16.99
CA ARG A 54 -1.84 -10.49 -16.46
C ARG A 54 -2.55 -10.91 -15.18
N ILE A 55 -3.31 -10.01 -14.53
CA ILE A 55 -4.08 -10.33 -13.33
C ILE A 55 -5.32 -11.10 -13.72
N VAL A 56 -5.47 -12.32 -13.20
CA VAL A 56 -6.63 -13.20 -13.49
C VAL A 56 -7.66 -13.22 -12.37
N ALA A 57 -7.28 -12.81 -11.15
CA ALA A 57 -8.18 -12.61 -10.03
C ALA A 57 -7.54 -11.71 -8.96
N THR A 58 -8.38 -11.10 -8.14
CA THR A 58 -7.94 -10.23 -7.05
C THR A 58 -8.65 -10.56 -5.74
N ASP A 59 -8.16 -9.97 -4.64
CA ASP A 59 -8.92 -9.90 -3.40
C ASP A 59 -10.21 -9.06 -3.59
N ARG A 60 -11.11 -9.11 -2.57
CA ARG A 60 -12.40 -8.38 -2.63
C ARG A 60 -12.26 -6.87 -2.57
N PHE A 61 -11.15 -6.33 -2.05
CA PHE A 61 -10.93 -4.91 -1.83
C PHE A 61 -10.19 -4.24 -2.99
N SER A 62 -9.60 -5.01 -3.89
CA SER A 62 -8.95 -4.49 -5.11
C SER A 62 -10.02 -3.93 -6.06
N ASN A 63 -10.07 -2.61 -6.17
CA ASN A 63 -11.05 -1.85 -6.94
C ASN A 63 -10.41 -0.78 -7.86
N TRP A 64 -9.08 -0.72 -7.90
CA TRP A 64 -8.31 0.19 -8.74
C TRP A 64 -7.19 -0.57 -9.48
N PRO A 65 -6.92 -0.23 -10.76
CA PRO A 65 -7.74 0.64 -11.64
C PRO A 65 -9.12 0.02 -11.94
N GLU A 66 -10.00 0.79 -12.60
CA GLU A 66 -11.38 0.33 -12.91
C GLU A 66 -11.43 -1.05 -13.56
N SER A 67 -10.46 -1.36 -14.43
CA SER A 67 -10.37 -2.64 -15.15
C SER A 67 -10.31 -3.88 -14.24
N VAL A 68 -9.81 -3.76 -13.00
CA VAL A 68 -9.72 -4.91 -12.09
C VAL A 68 -11.03 -5.19 -11.34
N ARG A 69 -12.01 -4.29 -11.40
CA ARG A 69 -13.29 -4.48 -10.71
C ARG A 69 -14.08 -5.68 -11.25
N ALA A 70 -14.00 -5.91 -12.55
CA ALA A 70 -14.69 -7.01 -13.21
C ALA A 70 -14.00 -8.37 -13.01
N LEU A 71 -12.78 -8.40 -12.48
CA LEU A 71 -12.05 -9.65 -12.27
C LEU A 71 -12.68 -10.49 -11.15
N PRO A 72 -12.56 -11.82 -11.23
CA PRO A 72 -12.99 -12.73 -10.17
C PRO A 72 -12.41 -12.32 -8.81
N LYS A 73 -13.23 -12.29 -7.77
CA LYS A 73 -12.83 -12.02 -6.39
C LYS A 73 -12.65 -13.33 -5.64
N VAL A 74 -11.47 -13.55 -5.08
CA VAL A 74 -11.08 -14.83 -4.45
C VAL A 74 -10.81 -14.69 -2.94
N GLY A 75 -11.55 -13.83 -2.26
CA GLY A 75 -11.46 -13.62 -0.82
C GLY A 75 -10.57 -12.43 -0.45
N GLY A 76 -9.83 -12.55 0.64
CA GLY A 76 -8.90 -11.55 1.16
C GLY A 76 -7.80 -12.20 1.99
N MET A 77 -7.07 -11.41 2.80
CA MET A 77 -5.94 -11.91 3.61
C MET A 77 -6.32 -13.02 4.58
N GLU A 78 -7.52 -12.94 5.17
CA GLU A 78 -7.97 -13.84 6.23
C GLU A 78 -8.77 -15.04 5.70
N ASP A 79 -9.41 -14.91 4.52
CA ASP A 79 -10.40 -15.84 3.99
C ASP A 79 -10.23 -16.13 2.50
N ALA A 80 -8.98 -16.22 2.05
CA ALA A 80 -8.66 -16.55 0.67
C ALA A 80 -9.32 -17.89 0.24
N GLN A 81 -9.99 -17.87 -0.91
CA GLN A 81 -10.72 -19.02 -1.46
C GLN A 81 -9.75 -19.91 -2.25
N ILE A 82 -9.05 -20.78 -1.54
CA ILE A 82 -7.93 -21.56 -2.05
C ILE A 82 -8.31 -22.38 -3.29
N GLU A 83 -9.44 -23.06 -3.26
CA GLU A 83 -9.91 -23.92 -4.35
C GLU A 83 -10.16 -23.11 -5.64
N ARG A 84 -10.69 -21.88 -5.50
CA ARG A 84 -10.88 -20.97 -6.63
C ARG A 84 -9.55 -20.46 -7.18
N ILE A 85 -8.60 -20.16 -6.30
CA ILE A 85 -7.26 -19.74 -6.71
C ILE A 85 -6.57 -20.84 -7.51
N VAL A 86 -6.60 -22.09 -7.02
CA VAL A 86 -6.01 -23.25 -7.70
C VAL A 86 -6.67 -23.48 -9.07
N ALA A 87 -8.01 -23.38 -9.15
CA ALA A 87 -8.75 -23.55 -10.41
C ALA A 87 -8.37 -22.54 -11.49
N LEU A 88 -7.90 -21.36 -11.11
CA LEU A 88 -7.41 -20.32 -12.02
C LEU A 88 -6.01 -20.62 -12.58
N ARG A 89 -5.30 -21.64 -12.06
CA ARG A 89 -3.94 -22.02 -12.47
C ARG A 89 -3.01 -20.82 -12.63
N PRO A 90 -2.80 -20.02 -11.56
CA PRO A 90 -1.90 -18.89 -11.63
C PRO A 90 -0.44 -19.35 -11.75
N ASP A 91 0.38 -18.56 -12.46
CA ASP A 91 1.85 -18.73 -12.46
C ASP A 91 2.44 -18.27 -11.12
N VAL A 92 1.79 -17.30 -10.44
CA VAL A 92 2.19 -16.75 -9.15
C VAL A 92 0.99 -16.18 -8.40
N VAL A 93 1.02 -16.29 -7.07
CA VAL A 93 0.09 -15.63 -6.15
C VAL A 93 0.87 -14.57 -5.35
N LEU A 94 0.42 -13.31 -5.41
CA LEU A 94 0.97 -12.19 -4.65
C LEU A 94 0.15 -12.00 -3.38
N VAL A 95 0.80 -11.96 -2.23
CA VAL A 95 0.14 -11.88 -0.91
C VAL A 95 0.91 -10.93 0.02
N SER A 96 0.29 -10.51 1.12
CA SER A 96 1.03 -9.98 2.27
C SER A 96 1.83 -11.09 2.95
N ALA A 97 3.00 -10.77 3.50
CA ALA A 97 3.83 -11.73 4.24
C ALA A 97 3.12 -12.30 5.49
N THR A 98 2.06 -11.64 5.96
CA THR A 98 1.24 -12.06 7.11
C THR A 98 -0.02 -12.85 6.70
N ALA A 99 -0.25 -13.10 5.40
CA ALA A 99 -1.44 -13.80 4.93
C ALA A 99 -1.49 -15.26 5.39
N ARG A 100 -2.61 -15.67 5.98
CA ARG A 100 -2.80 -17.04 6.49
C ARG A 100 -2.80 -18.12 5.41
N ALA A 101 -3.10 -17.73 4.17
CA ALA A 101 -3.22 -18.66 3.05
C ALA A 101 -1.87 -19.21 2.54
N ILE A 102 -0.74 -18.60 2.90
CA ILE A 102 0.58 -18.89 2.32
C ILE A 102 0.91 -20.37 2.35
N ALA A 103 0.97 -20.97 3.54
CA ALA A 103 1.38 -22.36 3.71
C ALA A 103 0.47 -23.34 2.91
N ARG A 104 -0.85 -23.06 2.84
CA ARG A 104 -1.78 -23.90 2.09
C ARG A 104 -1.60 -23.76 0.58
N LEU A 105 -1.35 -22.53 0.08
CA LEU A 105 -1.10 -22.30 -1.34
C LEU A 105 0.20 -22.98 -1.78
N GLU A 106 1.27 -22.84 -1.00
CA GLU A 106 2.57 -23.48 -1.26
C GLU A 106 2.47 -25.00 -1.18
N GLY A 107 1.75 -25.55 -0.19
CA GLY A 107 1.48 -26.98 -0.06
C GLY A 107 0.73 -27.60 -1.25
N LEU A 108 0.04 -26.77 -2.03
CA LEU A 108 -0.63 -27.17 -3.29
C LEU A 108 0.25 -26.91 -4.53
N GLY A 109 1.53 -26.57 -4.35
CA GLY A 109 2.49 -26.38 -5.42
C GLY A 109 2.41 -25.04 -6.15
N LEU A 110 1.68 -24.06 -5.60
CA LEU A 110 1.63 -22.72 -6.19
C LEU A 110 2.86 -21.90 -5.79
N ALA A 111 3.43 -21.13 -6.72
CA ALA A 111 4.43 -20.14 -6.41
C ALA A 111 3.77 -18.96 -5.68
N VAL A 112 4.23 -18.66 -4.47
CA VAL A 112 3.72 -17.56 -3.64
C VAL A 112 4.84 -16.55 -3.41
N VAL A 113 4.59 -15.29 -3.76
CA VAL A 113 5.51 -14.16 -3.48
C VAL A 113 4.84 -13.30 -2.42
N ALA A 114 5.43 -13.29 -1.24
CA ALA A 114 4.91 -12.59 -0.07
C ALA A 114 5.66 -11.27 0.14
N LEU A 115 4.94 -10.16 0.13
CA LEU A 115 5.50 -8.81 0.15
C LEU A 115 4.89 -7.97 1.25
N GLU A 116 5.71 -7.11 1.84
CA GLU A 116 5.34 -6.13 2.87
C GLU A 116 5.58 -4.72 2.35
N SER A 117 4.75 -3.79 2.81
CA SER A 117 4.88 -2.37 2.47
C SER A 117 4.52 -1.52 3.69
N ARG A 118 5.37 -1.57 4.75
CA ARG A 118 5.15 -0.84 6.00
C ARG A 118 5.60 0.61 5.91
N ASP A 119 6.69 0.83 5.20
CA ASP A 119 7.33 2.12 5.00
C ASP A 119 7.64 2.36 3.51
N ARG A 120 8.24 3.49 3.19
CA ARG A 120 8.58 3.84 1.79
C ARG A 120 9.68 2.97 1.21
N ALA A 121 10.63 2.53 2.03
CA ALA A 121 11.70 1.64 1.58
C ALA A 121 11.12 0.28 1.17
N ASP A 122 10.15 -0.22 1.92
CA ASP A 122 9.39 -1.42 1.59
C ASP A 122 8.63 -1.26 0.25
N VAL A 123 7.96 -0.12 0.04
CA VAL A 123 7.25 0.18 -1.23
C VAL A 123 8.21 0.19 -2.42
N HIS A 124 9.35 0.87 -2.27
CA HIS A 124 10.42 0.89 -3.28
C HIS A 124 10.90 -0.52 -3.61
N ARG A 125 11.24 -1.32 -2.60
CA ARG A 125 11.68 -2.71 -2.76
C ARG A 125 10.60 -3.56 -3.46
N THR A 126 9.33 -3.40 -3.07
CA THR A 126 8.20 -4.11 -3.67
C THR A 126 8.05 -3.78 -5.15
N LEU A 127 8.10 -2.50 -5.54
CA LEU A 127 8.04 -2.07 -6.94
C LEU A 127 9.21 -2.62 -7.75
N ALA A 128 10.44 -2.54 -7.22
CA ALA A 128 11.63 -3.06 -7.86
C ALA A 128 11.56 -4.60 -8.04
N LEU A 129 11.09 -5.34 -7.04
CA LEU A 129 10.91 -6.79 -7.11
C LEU A 129 9.85 -7.16 -8.15
N LEU A 130 8.70 -6.51 -8.13
CA LEU A 130 7.63 -6.71 -9.11
C LEU A 130 8.10 -6.35 -10.52
N GLY A 131 8.87 -5.26 -10.69
CA GLY A 131 9.46 -4.88 -11.97
C GLY A 131 10.37 -5.97 -12.55
N ARG A 132 11.23 -6.57 -11.71
CA ARG A 132 12.07 -7.72 -12.12
C ARG A 132 11.21 -8.94 -12.45
N MET A 133 10.25 -9.28 -11.59
CA MET A 133 9.34 -10.41 -11.77
C MET A 133 8.58 -10.33 -13.09
N LEU A 134 8.11 -9.16 -13.44
CA LEU A 134 7.32 -8.88 -14.64
C LEU A 134 8.15 -8.69 -15.90
N GLY A 135 9.49 -8.54 -15.75
CA GLY A 135 10.41 -8.26 -16.85
C GLY A 135 10.37 -6.79 -17.31
N VAL A 136 10.02 -5.86 -16.43
CA VAL A 136 9.87 -4.42 -16.72
C VAL A 136 10.55 -3.52 -15.66
N PRO A 137 11.86 -3.72 -15.37
CA PRO A 137 12.53 -2.98 -14.30
C PRO A 137 12.52 -1.46 -14.51
N ASP A 138 12.62 -0.99 -15.77
CA ASP A 138 12.56 0.44 -16.09
C ASP A 138 11.18 1.07 -15.78
N ALA A 139 10.11 0.28 -15.87
CA ALA A 139 8.78 0.76 -15.48
C ALA A 139 8.72 1.02 -13.97
N ALA A 140 9.34 0.16 -13.15
CA ALA A 140 9.43 0.36 -11.71
C ALA A 140 10.15 1.67 -11.37
N ALA A 141 11.31 1.91 -11.98
CA ALA A 141 12.06 3.15 -11.78
C ALA A 141 11.26 4.41 -12.17
N ARG A 142 10.49 4.34 -13.26
CA ARG A 142 9.59 5.45 -13.65
C ARG A 142 8.48 5.69 -12.65
N VAL A 143 7.79 4.65 -12.21
CA VAL A 143 6.72 4.76 -11.20
C VAL A 143 7.25 5.40 -9.91
N GLU A 144 8.43 4.99 -9.46
CA GLU A 144 9.07 5.57 -8.28
C GLU A 144 9.41 7.06 -8.46
N ALA A 145 9.99 7.42 -9.61
CA ALA A 145 10.29 8.82 -9.93
C ALA A 145 9.02 9.67 -9.98
N ASP A 146 7.91 9.14 -10.49
CA ASP A 146 6.62 9.81 -10.51
C ASP A 146 6.07 10.04 -9.10
N VAL A 147 6.11 9.03 -8.24
CA VAL A 147 5.70 9.16 -6.83
C VAL A 147 6.53 10.22 -6.09
N GLU A 148 7.84 10.24 -6.31
CA GLU A 148 8.73 11.24 -5.71
C GLU A 148 8.40 12.67 -6.18
N ARG A 149 8.24 12.84 -7.49
CA ARG A 149 7.91 14.13 -8.09
C ARG A 149 6.56 14.66 -7.60
N GLU A 150 5.54 13.81 -7.58
CA GLU A 150 4.20 14.18 -7.12
C GLU A 150 4.18 14.50 -5.63
N THR A 151 4.90 13.72 -4.81
CA THR A 151 5.04 13.99 -3.39
C THR A 151 5.73 15.33 -3.13
N ALA A 152 6.79 15.64 -3.86
CA ALA A 152 7.49 16.92 -3.76
C ALA A 152 6.59 18.10 -4.19
N ALA A 153 5.83 17.93 -5.25
CA ALA A 153 4.86 18.93 -5.71
C ALA A 153 3.75 19.17 -4.68
N ALA A 154 3.26 18.09 -4.03
CA ALA A 154 2.30 18.19 -2.92
C ALA A 154 2.87 18.96 -1.73
N ALA A 155 4.11 18.64 -1.33
CA ALA A 155 4.80 19.31 -0.22
C ALA A 155 4.98 20.81 -0.44
N ALA A 156 5.23 21.22 -1.68
CA ALA A 156 5.35 22.64 -2.04
C ALA A 156 4.04 23.42 -1.84
N ARG A 157 2.88 22.75 -1.89
CA ARG A 157 1.56 23.36 -1.71
C ARG A 157 1.11 23.47 -0.26
N VAL A 158 1.81 22.81 0.68
CA VAL A 158 1.45 22.86 2.10
C VAL A 158 1.75 24.26 2.66
N PRO A 159 0.74 24.93 3.26
CA PRO A 159 0.93 26.25 3.85
C PRO A 159 2.01 26.28 4.93
N ALA A 160 2.85 27.33 4.91
CA ALA A 160 3.96 27.48 5.85
C ALA A 160 3.50 27.45 7.32
N ALA A 161 2.32 28.01 7.62
CA ALA A 161 1.74 28.03 8.98
C ALA A 161 1.44 26.64 9.55
N LEU A 162 1.32 25.61 8.70
CA LEU A 162 1.06 24.24 9.13
C LEU A 162 2.33 23.39 9.24
N ARG A 163 3.47 23.89 8.80
CA ARG A 163 4.74 23.15 8.91
C ARG A 163 5.11 22.92 10.38
N GLY A 164 5.56 21.72 10.68
CA GLY A 164 5.87 21.28 12.04
C GLY A 164 4.65 20.99 12.94
N LYS A 165 3.42 21.20 12.46
CA LYS A 165 2.21 20.81 13.21
C LYS A 165 2.16 19.32 13.41
N ARG A 166 1.74 18.90 14.63
CA ARG A 166 1.67 17.48 15.03
C ARG A 166 0.36 16.87 14.57
N VAL A 167 0.45 15.83 13.75
CA VAL A 167 -0.71 15.12 13.19
C VAL A 167 -0.92 13.81 13.93
N TYR A 168 -2.18 13.55 14.30
CA TYR A 168 -2.69 12.24 14.63
C TYR A 168 -3.50 11.72 13.45
N PHE A 169 -3.06 10.63 12.82
CA PHE A 169 -3.79 9.95 11.76
C PHE A 169 -4.31 8.62 12.27
N GLU A 170 -5.63 8.50 12.43
CA GLU A 170 -6.29 7.26 12.82
C GLU A 170 -6.59 6.40 11.59
N ILE A 171 -6.10 5.16 11.59
CA ILE A 171 -6.28 4.23 10.47
C ILE A 171 -7.65 3.55 10.55
N ASP A 172 -8.09 3.16 11.72
CA ASP A 172 -9.40 2.51 11.88
C ASP A 172 -10.01 2.75 13.27
N ALA A 173 -11.28 2.38 13.41
CA ALA A 173 -12.03 2.55 14.65
C ALA A 173 -11.49 1.72 15.84
N SER A 174 -10.60 0.75 15.60
CA SER A 174 -9.91 -0.01 16.65
C SER A 174 -8.73 0.75 17.22
N MET A 175 -8.54 2.03 16.80
CA MET A 175 -7.49 2.96 17.24
C MET A 175 -6.07 2.58 16.81
N TYR A 176 -5.93 1.86 15.71
CA TYR A 176 -4.64 1.83 15.03
C TYR A 176 -4.36 3.18 14.39
N ALA A 177 -3.13 3.63 14.50
CA ALA A 177 -2.72 4.93 14.01
C ALA A 177 -1.42 4.85 13.20
N ALA A 178 -1.20 5.83 12.32
CA ALA A 178 0.01 5.94 11.53
C ALA A 178 1.13 6.59 12.34
N GLY A 179 2.07 5.80 12.83
CA GLY A 179 3.30 6.25 13.46
C GLY A 179 4.29 6.83 12.44
N PRO A 180 5.35 7.53 12.90
CA PRO A 180 6.29 8.22 12.01
C PRO A 180 7.08 7.29 11.07
N GLY A 181 7.30 6.02 11.46
CA GLY A 181 7.97 5.00 10.63
C GLY A 181 7.02 4.21 9.72
N SER A 182 5.78 4.65 9.54
CA SER A 182 4.88 4.09 8.53
C SER A 182 4.99 4.86 7.21
N PHE A 183 4.66 4.22 6.09
CA PHE A 183 4.61 4.90 4.77
C PHE A 183 3.75 6.18 4.81
N LEU A 184 2.68 6.18 5.60
CA LEU A 184 1.80 7.33 5.77
C LEU A 184 2.44 8.39 6.67
N GLY A 185 3.07 7.98 7.79
CA GLY A 185 3.81 8.89 8.68
C GLY A 185 4.98 9.56 7.96
N GLU A 186 5.73 8.81 7.15
CA GLU A 186 6.80 9.35 6.32
C GLU A 186 6.27 10.30 5.23
N THR A 187 5.09 10.02 4.66
CA THR A 187 4.43 10.94 3.72
C THR A 187 4.07 12.25 4.41
N LEU A 188 3.48 12.20 5.61
CA LEU A 188 3.19 13.40 6.40
C LEU A 188 4.47 14.21 6.73
N ALA A 189 5.55 13.53 7.10
CA ALA A 189 6.84 14.17 7.34
C ALA A 189 7.38 14.89 6.09
N ARG A 190 7.26 14.28 4.91
CA ARG A 190 7.63 14.90 3.63
C ARG A 190 6.78 16.11 3.27
N LEU A 191 5.53 16.14 3.73
CA LEU A 191 4.65 17.31 3.63
C LEU A 191 5.01 18.39 4.66
N GLY A 192 6.05 18.19 5.48
CA GLY A 192 6.54 19.14 6.46
C GLY A 192 5.80 19.10 7.79
N LEU A 193 5.07 18.02 8.08
CA LEU A 193 4.32 17.84 9.33
C LEU A 193 5.11 16.97 10.32
N ALA A 194 4.84 17.14 11.61
CA ALA A 194 5.34 16.26 12.65
C ALA A 194 4.27 15.18 12.99
N ASN A 195 4.71 14.05 13.52
CA ASN A 195 3.79 13.03 14.00
C ASN A 195 3.51 13.23 15.51
N ALA A 196 2.24 13.10 15.93
CA ALA A 196 1.88 13.17 17.33
C ALA A 196 2.24 11.90 18.12
N ILE A 197 2.60 10.82 17.40
CA ILE A 197 2.94 9.51 17.94
C ILE A 197 4.45 9.38 18.03
N PRO A 198 5.03 9.02 19.20
CA PRO A 198 6.45 8.73 19.34
C PRO A 198 6.90 7.55 18.46
N ALA A 199 8.08 7.67 17.85
CA ALA A 199 8.65 6.62 17.00
C ALA A 199 8.83 5.28 17.73
N ALA A 200 9.06 5.30 19.04
CA ALA A 200 9.22 4.11 19.87
C ALA A 200 7.98 3.20 19.90
N LEU A 201 6.80 3.70 19.51
CA LEU A 201 5.58 2.90 19.44
C LEU A 201 5.43 2.10 18.13
N GLY A 202 6.36 2.28 17.19
CA GLY A 202 6.37 1.57 15.92
C GLY A 202 5.51 2.22 14.83
N PRO A 203 5.44 1.58 13.64
CA PRO A 203 4.80 2.18 12.46
C PRO A 203 3.27 2.20 12.54
N PHE A 204 2.64 1.21 13.18
CA PHE A 204 1.18 1.10 13.26
C PHE A 204 0.72 0.72 14.67
N PRO A 205 0.92 1.59 15.68
CA PRO A 205 0.54 1.27 17.04
C PRO A 205 -0.97 1.30 17.23
N LYS A 206 -1.47 0.39 18.05
CA LYS A 206 -2.79 0.50 18.65
C LYS A 206 -2.69 1.39 19.89
N LEU A 207 -3.41 2.50 19.90
CA LEU A 207 -3.30 3.50 20.95
C LEU A 207 -4.43 3.39 21.96
N ASN A 208 -4.12 3.79 23.21
CA ASN A 208 -5.13 4.06 24.22
C ASN A 208 -5.75 5.44 23.95
N PRO A 209 -7.09 5.63 24.06
CA PRO A 209 -7.77 6.91 23.91
C PRO A 209 -7.17 8.04 24.74
N GLU A 210 -6.77 7.76 25.97
CA GLU A 210 -6.12 8.73 26.87
C GLU A 210 -4.77 9.23 26.36
N PHE A 211 -4.03 8.40 25.61
CA PHE A 211 -2.78 8.81 24.99
C PHE A 211 -3.02 9.98 24.04
N VAL A 212 -4.03 9.89 23.17
CA VAL A 212 -4.36 10.93 22.19
C VAL A 212 -4.79 12.22 22.89
N VAL A 213 -5.59 12.09 23.98
CA VAL A 213 -6.00 13.25 24.80
C VAL A 213 -4.77 13.93 25.41
N ARG A 214 -3.80 13.19 25.96
CA ARG A 214 -2.57 13.78 26.49
C ARG A 214 -1.66 14.35 25.41
N ALA A 215 -1.60 13.70 24.24
CA ALA A 215 -0.76 14.13 23.14
C ALA A 215 -1.21 15.46 22.53
N GLN A 216 -2.49 15.84 22.64
CA GLN A 216 -3.06 17.07 22.09
C GLN A 216 -2.52 17.38 20.67
N PRO A 217 -2.85 16.55 19.65
CA PRO A 217 -2.43 16.80 18.29
C PRO A 217 -2.95 18.15 17.78
N ASP A 218 -2.19 18.80 16.91
CA ASP A 218 -2.61 20.05 16.27
C ASP A 218 -3.62 19.80 15.15
N ILE A 219 -3.50 18.64 14.47
CA ILE A 219 -4.36 18.23 13.36
C ILE A 219 -4.76 16.77 13.56
N ILE A 220 -6.03 16.44 13.29
CA ILE A 220 -6.53 15.06 13.30
C ILE A 220 -6.98 14.68 11.91
N MET A 221 -6.55 13.51 11.46
CA MET A 221 -6.89 12.93 10.16
C MET A 221 -7.49 11.53 10.34
N ALA A 222 -8.60 11.26 9.65
CA ALA A 222 -9.28 9.97 9.70
C ALA A 222 -10.27 9.82 8.54
N THR A 223 -11.05 8.74 8.55
CA THR A 223 -12.26 8.69 7.73
C THR A 223 -13.23 9.78 8.16
N GLN A 224 -14.09 10.24 7.24
CA GLN A 224 -15.12 11.22 7.56
C GLN A 224 -16.03 10.74 8.72
N GLN A 225 -16.44 9.46 8.69
CA GLN A 225 -17.22 8.87 9.77
C GLN A 225 -16.41 8.76 11.07
N GLY A 226 -15.13 8.43 10.98
CA GLY A 226 -14.24 8.36 12.13
C GLY A 226 -14.16 9.66 12.90
N LEU A 227 -14.09 10.81 12.22
CA LEU A 227 -14.11 12.13 12.86
C LEU A 227 -15.43 12.41 13.61
N VAL A 228 -16.55 11.98 13.05
CA VAL A 228 -17.87 12.11 13.72
C VAL A 228 -17.88 11.27 15.01
N ASP A 229 -17.37 10.04 14.95
CA ASP A 229 -17.37 9.14 16.08
C ASP A 229 -16.34 9.53 17.14
N MET A 230 -15.20 10.11 16.75
CA MET A 230 -14.21 10.66 17.68
C MET A 230 -14.79 11.71 18.62
N ARG A 231 -15.66 12.60 18.13
CA ARG A 231 -16.31 13.65 18.94
C ARG A 231 -17.18 13.07 20.07
N LYS A 232 -17.64 11.82 19.93
CA LYS A 232 -18.47 11.11 20.93
C LYS A 232 -17.63 10.34 21.96
N ARG A 233 -16.32 10.18 21.73
CA ARG A 233 -15.43 9.47 22.66
C ARG A 233 -15.24 10.30 23.94
N PRO A 234 -15.19 9.66 25.13
CA PRO A 234 -14.98 10.37 26.39
C PRO A 234 -13.68 11.21 26.37
N GLY A 235 -13.80 12.49 26.68
CA GLY A 235 -12.68 13.44 26.73
C GLY A 235 -12.20 13.98 25.37
N TRP A 236 -12.64 13.40 24.24
CA TRP A 236 -12.14 13.81 22.93
C TRP A 236 -12.76 15.10 22.39
N ALA A 237 -13.97 15.45 22.81
CA ALA A 237 -14.59 16.71 22.44
C ALA A 237 -13.75 17.94 22.88
N ALA A 238 -12.93 17.79 23.92
CA ALA A 238 -12.00 18.81 24.41
C ALA A 238 -10.65 18.85 23.68
N LEU A 239 -10.39 17.93 22.73
CA LEU A 239 -9.20 18.01 21.88
C LEU A 239 -9.25 19.28 21.03
N ARG A 240 -8.20 20.10 21.14
CA ARG A 240 -8.14 21.38 20.44
C ARG A 240 -8.40 21.23 18.94
N ALA A 241 -7.81 20.22 18.30
CA ALA A 241 -7.98 19.96 16.88
C ALA A 241 -9.46 19.70 16.49
N LEU A 242 -10.23 18.99 17.35
CA LEU A 242 -11.66 18.77 17.12
C LEU A 242 -12.51 20.01 17.44
N ALA A 243 -12.14 20.77 18.47
CA ALA A 243 -12.87 21.96 18.90
C ALA A 243 -12.73 23.13 17.90
N THR A 244 -11.61 23.18 17.19
CA THR A 244 -11.29 24.24 16.21
C THR A 244 -11.33 23.75 14.77
N ASP A 245 -11.93 22.59 14.48
CA ASP A 245 -12.05 22.00 13.14
C ASP A 245 -10.71 21.85 12.37
N GLN A 246 -9.60 21.72 13.10
CA GLN A 246 -8.30 21.37 12.52
C GLN A 246 -8.28 19.88 12.14
N THR A 247 -9.14 19.49 11.22
CA THR A 247 -9.38 18.08 10.90
C THR A 247 -9.44 17.81 9.40
N CYS A 248 -8.92 16.64 9.00
CA CYS A 248 -9.09 16.10 7.64
C CYS A 248 -9.92 14.82 7.68
N GLY A 249 -11.15 14.91 7.24
CA GLY A 249 -12.05 13.76 7.07
C GLY A 249 -12.09 13.30 5.61
N PHE A 250 -11.73 12.04 5.36
CA PHE A 250 -11.70 11.48 4.02
C PHE A 250 -12.87 10.52 3.81
N PRO A 251 -13.67 10.67 2.71
CA PRO A 251 -14.68 9.68 2.35
C PRO A 251 -14.03 8.38 1.89
N GLY A 252 -14.76 7.26 1.98
CA GLY A 252 -14.25 5.90 1.76
C GLY A 252 -13.26 5.74 0.60
N PRO A 253 -13.62 6.07 -0.66
CA PRO A 253 -12.70 5.88 -1.79
C PRO A 253 -11.40 6.72 -1.71
N ARG A 254 -11.47 7.93 -1.14
CA ARG A 254 -10.28 8.77 -0.92
C ARG A 254 -9.46 8.28 0.27
N TYR A 255 -10.13 7.75 1.30
CA TYR A 255 -9.45 7.15 2.43
C TYR A 255 -8.67 5.88 2.02
N GLU A 256 -9.28 5.02 1.20
CA GLU A 256 -8.60 3.84 0.66
C GLU A 256 -7.30 4.18 -0.07
N LEU A 257 -7.25 5.28 -0.82
CA LEU A 257 -6.03 5.77 -1.46
C LEU A 257 -4.93 6.06 -0.43
N LEU A 258 -5.28 6.67 0.71
CA LEU A 258 -4.32 7.04 1.75
C LEU A 258 -3.71 5.84 2.46
N VAL A 259 -4.46 4.75 2.63
CA VAL A 259 -4.04 3.57 3.41
C VAL A 259 -3.50 2.44 2.53
N ARG A 260 -3.22 2.70 1.25
CA ARG A 260 -2.63 1.74 0.31
C ARG A 260 -1.21 2.16 -0.06
N PRO A 261 -0.19 1.53 0.55
CA PRO A 261 1.21 1.82 0.20
C PRO A 261 1.53 1.28 -1.20
N GLY A 262 1.93 2.17 -2.12
CA GLY A 262 2.20 1.73 -3.49
C GLY A 262 2.36 2.88 -4.49
N PRO A 263 2.05 2.61 -5.75
CA PRO A 263 2.35 3.54 -6.86
C PRO A 263 1.55 4.85 -6.79
N ARG A 264 0.49 4.92 -5.98
CA ARG A 264 -0.37 6.09 -5.87
C ARG A 264 -0.08 6.96 -4.63
N MET A 265 1.07 6.76 -3.98
CA MET A 265 1.45 7.57 -2.81
C MET A 265 1.61 9.06 -3.15
N GLY A 266 1.94 9.42 -4.39
CA GLY A 266 1.97 10.80 -4.86
C GLY A 266 0.57 11.44 -4.89
N GLU A 267 -0.45 10.71 -5.41
CA GLU A 267 -1.85 11.13 -5.33
C GLU A 267 -2.31 11.28 -3.86
N ALA A 268 -1.92 10.33 -3.00
CA ALA A 268 -2.23 10.38 -1.57
C ALA A 268 -1.62 11.63 -0.91
N ALA A 269 -0.37 11.95 -1.21
CA ALA A 269 0.30 13.17 -0.75
C ALA A 269 -0.44 14.43 -1.23
N SER A 270 -0.88 14.44 -2.48
CA SER A 270 -1.67 15.55 -3.05
C SER A 270 -3.00 15.74 -2.31
N LEU A 271 -3.70 14.64 -2.04
CA LEU A 271 -4.97 14.67 -1.28
C LEU A 271 -4.78 15.21 0.14
N LEU A 272 -3.70 14.83 0.81
CA LEU A 272 -3.34 15.38 2.13
C LEU A 272 -3.03 16.87 2.06
N ALA A 273 -2.24 17.30 1.06
CA ALA A 273 -1.90 18.70 0.87
C ALA A 273 -3.13 19.58 0.58
N ASP A 274 -4.10 19.07 -0.18
CA ASP A 274 -5.35 19.77 -0.48
C ASP A 274 -6.19 19.99 0.79
N CYS A 275 -6.28 18.99 1.67
CA CYS A 275 -6.95 19.15 2.96
C CYS A 275 -6.23 20.16 3.85
N LEU A 276 -4.90 20.09 3.93
CA LEU A 276 -4.11 21.05 4.70
C LEU A 276 -4.28 22.47 4.21
N ALA A 277 -4.33 22.68 2.89
CA ALA A 277 -4.61 23.98 2.31
C ALA A 277 -6.04 24.49 2.66
N ALA A 278 -7.02 23.60 2.74
CA ALA A 278 -8.38 23.95 3.15
C ALA A 278 -8.44 24.37 4.63
N ILE A 279 -7.78 23.63 5.53
CA ILE A 279 -7.66 23.99 6.95
C ILE A 279 -7.05 25.40 7.10
N ALA A 280 -5.95 25.67 6.41
CA ALA A 280 -5.26 26.97 6.53
C ALA A 280 -6.07 28.18 6.00
N LYS A 281 -7.03 27.93 5.10
CA LYS A 281 -7.91 28.98 4.57
C LYS A 281 -9.10 29.29 5.50
N ALA A 282 -9.48 28.31 6.32
CA ALA A 282 -10.61 28.44 7.24
C ALA A 282 -10.24 29.17 8.55
N HIS A 283 -8.95 29.35 8.79
CA HIS A 283 -8.38 29.96 10.01
C HIS A 283 -7.37 31.04 9.69
#